data_081dc6c164e03d451bb9981218a3b78e
#
_entry.id   081dc6c164e03d451bb9981218a3b78e
#
_cell.length_a   1.000
_cell.length_b   1.000
_cell.length_c   1.000
_cell.angle_alpha   90.00
_cell.angle_beta   90.00
_cell.angle_gamma   90.00
#
_symmetry.space_group_name_H-M   'P 1'
#
loop_
_entity.id
_entity.type
_entity.pdbx_description
1 polymer ?
#
loop_
_entity_poly.entity_id
_entity_poly.type
_entity_poly.pdbx_seq_one_letter_code
_entity_poly.pdbx_strand_id
1 'polypeptide(L)'
;MAWQQQQPGPYDSPYSDAIPSAPLQSPQNGFKSHDGLDDDAFGAKGSIVSAFDAFPKSKPQYVTRTSGGGKWTVAMMLVTLVLVWTELSRWWRGAEMHTFAVEKGVGHNLQINMDMVVRMKCADLHVNVQDAAGDRILAGNKLKRDSTRWAQWVDNKGVHKLNRDDQGRIVTGEGWMAMHGHDEGFGEEHVHDIVRLGGKRAKWAKTPKLRGGPADSCRIFGSLDLNKVQGDFHITARGHGYMEFGEHLDHSNFNFSHIINELSFGGFYPSLENPLDRTVNIAAANFHKFQYFMSVVPTIYSVGPPSPHNDGTLLTNQYAVTEQSHEVSDRIIPGVFFKYDIEPILLQIEETRDSFIVFLVKVINILSGALVAGHWGFTLSDWIRETWGKKRRRANTGMIGISEKGGYSD
;
A
#
# COMPACT_ATOMS: atom_id res chain seq x y z
N MET A 1 -0.93 41.80 36.90
CA MET A 1 0.46 41.54 37.36
C MET A 1 1.25 41.20 36.11
N ALA A 2 2.09 42.14 35.69
CA ALA A 2 2.91 42.06 34.48
C ALA A 2 4.26 41.46 34.84
N TRP A 3 4.71 40.47 34.08
CA TRP A 3 6.09 39.98 34.16
C TRP A 3 6.87 40.55 32.97
N GLN A 4 7.81 41.42 33.29
CA GLN A 4 8.79 41.99 32.37
C GLN A 4 9.86 40.95 32.04
N GLN A 5 10.15 40.79 30.76
CA GLN A 5 11.32 40.10 30.25
C GLN A 5 12.56 41.00 30.38
N GLN A 6 13.58 40.53 31.09
CA GLN A 6 14.92 41.11 31.11
C GLN A 6 15.77 40.50 30.01
N GLN A 7 16.30 41.32 29.12
CA GLN A 7 17.37 41.01 28.19
C GLN A 7 18.72 41.04 28.90
N PRO A 8 19.66 40.12 28.63
CA PRO A 8 21.04 40.25 29.04
C PRO A 8 21.85 41.07 28.02
N GLY A 9 22.65 41.99 28.49
CA GLY A 9 23.53 42.90 27.74
C GLY A 9 24.85 42.23 27.27
N PRO A 10 25.65 42.95 26.49
CA PRO A 10 26.79 42.39 25.77
C PRO A 10 28.00 42.19 26.68
N TYR A 11 28.64 41.02 26.55
CA TYR A 11 29.94 40.73 27.17
C TYR A 11 31.07 41.31 26.32
N ASP A 12 31.78 42.26 26.86
CA ASP A 12 33.10 42.76 26.41
C ASP A 12 34.15 41.67 26.65
N SER A 13 34.92 41.38 25.63
CA SER A 13 36.13 40.55 25.74
C SER A 13 37.35 41.40 25.54
N PRO A 14 38.28 41.46 26.53
CA PRO A 14 39.56 42.14 26.36
C PRO A 14 40.65 41.11 26.07
N TYR A 15 41.14 41.05 24.84
CA TYR A 15 42.54 40.66 24.56
C TYR A 15 42.85 41.01 23.10
N SER A 16 43.42 42.21 22.93
CA SER A 16 44.19 42.62 21.79
C SER A 16 45.65 42.64 22.23
N ASP A 17 46.46 41.70 21.79
CA ASP A 17 47.90 41.87 21.77
C ASP A 17 48.44 41.52 20.39
N ALA A 18 49.01 42.52 19.80
CA ALA A 18 49.68 42.53 18.52
C ALA A 18 51.01 41.79 18.60
N ILE A 19 51.27 40.90 17.65
CA ILE A 19 52.61 40.34 17.41
C ILE A 19 53.13 40.90 16.10
N PRO A 20 54.37 41.44 16.07
CA PRO A 20 54.90 42.09 14.89
C PRO A 20 55.43 41.10 13.86
N SER A 21 55.19 41.44 12.59
CA SER A 21 55.66 40.76 11.41
C SER A 21 57.17 40.92 11.22
N ALA A 22 57.90 39.80 11.13
CA ALA A 22 59.26 39.75 10.62
C ALA A 22 59.32 38.94 9.29
N PRO A 23 60.05 39.40 8.28
CA PRO A 23 60.13 38.70 7.00
C PRO A 23 61.13 37.57 7.04
N LEU A 24 60.71 36.34 6.74
CA LEU A 24 61.59 35.19 6.52
C LEU A 24 61.97 35.08 5.05
N GLN A 25 63.23 35.27 4.79
CA GLN A 25 63.92 35.02 3.52
C GLN A 25 63.85 33.54 3.14
N SER A 26 63.54 33.26 1.89
CA SER A 26 63.61 31.97 1.26
C SER A 26 65.04 31.54 0.96
N PRO A 27 65.46 30.31 1.25
CA PRO A 27 66.65 29.75 0.61
C PRO A 27 66.25 29.11 -0.74
N GLN A 28 66.82 29.66 -1.80
CA GLN A 28 66.92 29.02 -3.09
C GLN A 28 67.89 27.83 -2.98
N ASN A 29 67.40 26.60 -3.16
CA ASN A 29 68.23 25.50 -3.58
C ASN A 29 67.51 24.73 -4.69
N GLY A 30 68.05 24.88 -5.87
CA GLY A 30 67.62 24.18 -7.06
C GLY A 30 67.82 22.68 -6.94
N PHE A 31 66.78 21.95 -7.19
CA PHE A 31 66.87 20.53 -7.60
C PHE A 31 66.27 20.41 -8.98
N LYS A 32 67.10 20.11 -9.95
CA LYS A 32 66.71 19.73 -11.30
C LYS A 32 65.83 18.49 -11.25
N SER A 33 64.59 18.62 -11.70
CA SER A 33 63.73 17.49 -12.01
C SER A 33 64.08 16.95 -13.39
N HIS A 34 64.46 15.71 -13.47
CA HIS A 34 64.52 14.93 -14.72
C HIS A 34 63.25 14.13 -14.88
N ASP A 35 62.69 14.26 -16.06
CA ASP A 35 61.83 13.38 -16.84
C ASP A 35 60.47 13.01 -16.18
N GLY A 36 59.40 13.47 -16.75
CA GLY A 36 58.96 13.17 -18.14
C GLY A 36 57.86 12.11 -18.08
N LEU A 37 56.66 12.53 -17.86
CA LEU A 37 55.46 11.82 -18.34
C LEU A 37 54.47 12.90 -18.77
N ASP A 38 54.20 12.91 -20.04
CA ASP A 38 53.32 13.84 -20.72
C ASP A 38 51.94 13.95 -20.04
N ASP A 39 51.63 15.12 -19.53
CA ASP A 39 50.29 15.50 -19.01
C ASP A 39 49.25 15.78 -20.11
N ASP A 40 49.57 15.47 -21.36
CA ASP A 40 48.73 15.81 -22.53
C ASP A 40 47.66 14.75 -22.86
N ALA A 41 47.53 13.67 -22.10
CA ALA A 41 46.56 12.60 -22.40
C ALA A 41 45.11 12.86 -21.85
N PHE A 42 44.89 13.88 -21.05
CA PHE A 42 43.56 14.28 -20.61
C PHE A 42 43.33 15.77 -20.88
N GLY A 43 42.54 16.01 -21.91
CA GLY A 43 42.23 17.33 -22.45
C GLY A 43 41.85 18.35 -21.37
N ALA A 44 42.34 19.57 -21.57
CA ALA A 44 42.18 20.78 -20.79
C ALA A 44 40.69 21.19 -20.59
N LYS A 45 39.96 20.52 -19.70
CA LYS A 45 38.65 20.92 -19.20
C LYS A 45 38.40 20.52 -17.72
N GLY A 46 39.43 20.48 -16.88
CA GLY A 46 39.37 19.99 -15.53
C GLY A 46 39.58 21.01 -14.41
N SER A 47 39.46 22.32 -14.67
CA SER A 47 39.82 23.34 -13.67
C SER A 47 38.88 23.42 -12.46
N ILE A 48 37.65 23.00 -12.58
CA ILE A 48 36.69 23.07 -11.47
C ILE A 48 36.74 21.80 -10.57
N VAL A 49 37.03 20.65 -11.18
CA VAL A 49 37.10 19.36 -10.46
C VAL A 49 38.39 19.24 -9.65
N SER A 50 39.51 19.80 -10.13
CA SER A 50 40.79 19.79 -9.41
C SER A 50 40.79 20.70 -8.15
N ALA A 51 39.93 21.71 -8.08
CA ALA A 51 39.76 22.55 -6.91
C ALA A 51 39.05 21.84 -5.73
N PHE A 52 38.33 20.75 -6.01
CA PHE A 52 37.65 19.90 -5.01
C PHE A 52 38.45 18.66 -4.60
N ASP A 53 39.64 18.45 -5.17
CA ASP A 53 40.51 17.32 -4.83
C ASP A 53 41.25 17.59 -3.49
N ALA A 54 40.49 17.50 -2.39
CA ALA A 54 41.01 17.70 -1.03
C ALA A 54 41.85 16.51 -0.52
N PHE A 55 41.99 15.43 -1.29
CA PHE A 55 42.72 14.23 -0.85
C PHE A 55 44.09 14.12 -1.55
N PRO A 56 45.20 13.97 -0.82
CA PRO A 56 46.49 13.79 -1.41
C PRO A 56 46.51 12.48 -2.22
N LYS A 57 46.85 12.57 -3.52
CA LYS A 57 46.98 11.40 -4.39
C LYS A 57 48.05 10.48 -3.85
N SER A 58 47.67 9.23 -3.51
CA SER A 58 48.61 8.23 -3.06
C SER A 58 49.61 7.93 -4.18
N LYS A 59 50.93 7.85 -3.82
CA LYS A 59 51.97 7.54 -4.79
C LYS A 59 51.69 6.19 -5.47
N PRO A 60 51.93 6.02 -6.79
CA PRO A 60 51.65 4.76 -7.51
C PRO A 60 52.27 3.52 -6.90
N GLN A 61 53.34 3.68 -6.13
CA GLN A 61 54.08 2.59 -5.46
C GLN A 61 53.25 1.88 -4.34
N TYR A 62 52.22 2.50 -3.83
CA TYR A 62 51.36 1.91 -2.77
C TYR A 62 50.08 1.25 -3.30
N VAL A 63 49.87 1.26 -4.62
CA VAL A 63 48.67 0.67 -5.23
C VAL A 63 49.05 -0.66 -5.87
N THR A 64 48.78 -1.77 -5.18
CA THR A 64 48.91 -3.10 -5.78
C THR A 64 47.61 -3.49 -6.49
N ARG A 65 47.65 -3.60 -7.81
CA ARG A 65 46.50 -4.04 -8.62
C ARG A 65 46.43 -5.55 -8.60
N THR A 66 45.42 -6.12 -7.94
CA THR A 66 45.16 -7.56 -7.93
C THR A 66 43.90 -7.87 -8.74
N SER A 67 43.88 -9.00 -9.46
CA SER A 67 42.68 -9.45 -10.19
C SER A 67 41.49 -9.72 -9.25
N GLY A 68 41.77 -10.08 -8.01
CA GLY A 68 40.72 -10.24 -6.96
C GLY A 68 40.09 -8.91 -6.57
N GLY A 69 40.90 -7.86 -6.39
CA GLY A 69 40.41 -6.51 -6.08
C GLY A 69 39.50 -5.94 -7.14
N GLY A 70 39.85 -6.14 -8.43
CA GLY A 70 38.99 -5.69 -9.54
C GLY A 70 37.61 -6.36 -9.52
N LYS A 71 37.54 -7.67 -9.31
CA LYS A 71 36.27 -8.40 -9.20
C LYS A 71 35.44 -7.92 -8.01
N TRP A 72 36.10 -7.67 -6.87
CA TRP A 72 35.44 -7.15 -5.66
C TRP A 72 34.84 -5.75 -5.90
N THR A 73 35.58 -4.86 -6.56
CA THR A 73 35.11 -3.52 -6.89
C THR A 73 33.88 -3.56 -7.80
N VAL A 74 33.89 -4.42 -8.84
CA VAL A 74 32.74 -4.61 -9.72
C VAL A 74 31.52 -5.13 -8.95
N ALA A 75 31.72 -6.13 -8.07
CA ALA A 75 30.66 -6.67 -7.25
C ALA A 75 30.05 -5.59 -6.33
N MET A 76 30.89 -4.80 -5.64
CA MET A 76 30.43 -3.70 -4.81
C MET A 76 29.72 -2.62 -5.61
N MET A 77 30.17 -2.30 -6.82
CA MET A 77 29.52 -1.35 -7.71
C MET A 77 28.11 -1.83 -8.10
N LEU A 78 27.96 -3.11 -8.42
CA LEU A 78 26.64 -3.69 -8.73
C LEU A 78 25.70 -3.63 -7.51
N VAL A 79 26.19 -4.00 -6.33
CA VAL A 79 25.41 -3.93 -5.09
C VAL A 79 24.97 -2.49 -4.81
N THR A 80 25.89 -1.53 -4.93
CA THR A 80 25.58 -0.11 -4.72
C THR A 80 24.55 0.38 -5.74
N LEU A 81 24.66 -0.02 -7.00
CA LEU A 81 23.69 0.34 -8.04
C LEU A 81 22.29 -0.21 -7.72
N VAL A 82 22.20 -1.47 -7.27
CA VAL A 82 20.92 -2.06 -6.83
C VAL A 82 20.33 -1.30 -5.64
N LEU A 83 21.14 -0.95 -4.64
CA LEU A 83 20.67 -0.19 -3.47
C LEU A 83 20.18 1.22 -3.86
N VAL A 84 20.90 1.91 -4.72
CA VAL A 84 20.47 3.23 -5.23
C VAL A 84 19.19 3.10 -6.05
N TRP A 85 19.07 2.05 -6.86
CA TRP A 85 17.87 1.77 -7.63
C TRP A 85 16.65 1.49 -6.75
N THR A 86 16.82 0.71 -5.67
CA THR A 86 15.72 0.46 -4.72
C THR A 86 15.25 1.73 -4.02
N GLU A 87 16.17 2.62 -3.61
CA GLU A 87 15.81 3.90 -3.02
C GLU A 87 15.15 4.86 -4.03
N LEU A 88 15.65 4.89 -5.26
CA LEU A 88 15.02 5.69 -6.32
C LEU A 88 13.59 5.20 -6.61
N SER A 89 13.41 3.90 -6.70
CA SER A 89 12.11 3.26 -6.92
C SER A 89 11.14 3.56 -5.76
N ARG A 90 11.62 3.49 -4.51
CA ARG A 90 10.85 3.82 -3.31
C ARG A 90 10.47 5.31 -3.28
N TRP A 91 11.42 6.20 -3.60
CA TRP A 91 11.15 7.63 -3.66
C TRP A 91 10.12 7.98 -4.74
N TRP A 92 10.16 7.27 -5.88
CA TRP A 92 9.20 7.47 -6.97
C TRP A 92 7.79 7.01 -6.61
N ARG A 93 7.66 5.83 -6.00
CA ARG A 93 6.36 5.24 -5.61
C ARG A 93 5.75 5.90 -4.37
N GLY A 94 6.54 6.50 -3.50
CA GLY A 94 6.11 6.95 -2.20
C GLY A 94 6.11 5.82 -1.16
N ALA A 95 5.73 6.15 0.07
CA ALA A 95 5.57 5.21 1.18
C ALA A 95 4.20 5.45 1.82
N GLU A 96 3.45 4.38 2.02
CA GLU A 96 2.18 4.40 2.72
C GLU A 96 2.41 4.17 4.21
N MET A 97 1.78 5.00 5.02
CA MET A 97 1.82 4.90 6.47
C MET A 97 0.41 4.65 6.99
N HIS A 98 0.26 3.55 7.70
CA HIS A 98 -1.00 3.19 8.36
C HIS A 98 -0.91 3.57 9.83
N THR A 99 -1.80 4.45 10.28
CA THR A 99 -1.91 4.86 11.68
C THR A 99 -3.30 4.59 12.20
N PHE A 100 -3.38 4.17 13.46
CA PHE A 100 -4.64 3.94 14.14
C PHE A 100 -4.86 5.02 15.19
N ALA A 101 -6.05 5.58 15.20
CA ALA A 101 -6.46 6.58 16.15
C ALA A 101 -7.86 6.25 16.67
N VAL A 102 -8.28 6.88 17.74
CA VAL A 102 -9.68 6.85 18.18
C VAL A 102 -10.42 7.99 17.49
N GLU A 103 -11.59 7.73 16.96
CA GLU A 103 -12.43 8.78 16.36
C GLU A 103 -12.80 9.81 17.42
N LYS A 104 -12.37 11.07 17.22
CA LYS A 104 -12.54 12.14 18.21
C LYS A 104 -13.90 12.84 18.14
N GLY A 105 -14.62 12.64 17.07
CA GLY A 105 -15.91 13.29 16.82
C GLY A 105 -17.08 12.32 16.93
N VAL A 106 -18.26 12.84 17.27
CA VAL A 106 -19.51 12.07 17.21
C VAL A 106 -20.06 12.22 15.79
N GLY A 107 -19.84 11.21 14.95
CA GLY A 107 -20.49 11.13 13.65
C GLY A 107 -21.93 10.65 13.81
N HIS A 108 -22.90 11.37 13.22
CA HIS A 108 -24.32 11.01 13.33
C HIS A 108 -24.82 10.23 12.11
N ASN A 109 -24.19 10.42 10.96
CA ASN A 109 -24.68 9.89 9.70
C ASN A 109 -23.74 8.82 9.15
N LEU A 110 -24.32 7.70 8.71
CA LEU A 110 -23.67 6.64 7.97
C LEU A 110 -24.40 6.42 6.66
N GLN A 111 -23.73 6.55 5.55
CA GLN A 111 -24.26 6.20 4.25
C GLN A 111 -23.95 4.74 3.94
N ILE A 112 -24.96 3.96 3.53
CA ILE A 112 -24.77 2.64 2.94
C ILE A 112 -25.05 2.72 1.46
N ASN A 113 -24.15 2.27 0.64
CA ASN A 113 -24.32 2.13 -0.80
C ASN A 113 -24.46 0.64 -1.12
N MET A 114 -25.47 0.31 -1.90
CA MET A 114 -25.75 -1.05 -2.23
C MET A 114 -26.21 -1.20 -3.67
N ASP A 115 -25.73 -2.26 -4.31
CA ASP A 115 -26.23 -2.75 -5.60
C ASP A 115 -26.26 -4.28 -5.54
N MET A 116 -27.43 -4.84 -5.43
CA MET A 116 -27.59 -6.29 -5.39
C MET A 116 -28.76 -6.76 -6.22
N VAL A 117 -28.70 -8.00 -6.65
CA VAL A 117 -29.76 -8.68 -7.39
C VAL A 117 -30.23 -9.88 -6.60
N VAL A 118 -31.51 -9.96 -6.31
CA VAL A 118 -32.14 -11.11 -5.62
C VAL A 118 -33.03 -11.87 -6.58
N ARG A 119 -33.00 -13.19 -6.53
CA ARG A 119 -33.76 -14.07 -7.43
C ARG A 119 -35.24 -14.21 -6.99
N MET A 120 -35.88 -13.07 -6.81
CA MET A 120 -37.32 -12.94 -6.52
C MET A 120 -37.85 -11.69 -7.21
N LYS A 121 -39.13 -11.66 -7.52
CA LYS A 121 -39.75 -10.47 -8.12
C LYS A 121 -39.70 -9.26 -7.18
N CYS A 122 -39.56 -8.07 -7.71
CA CYS A 122 -39.47 -6.85 -6.89
C CYS A 122 -40.71 -6.60 -6.03
N ALA A 123 -41.89 -7.05 -6.48
CA ALA A 123 -43.13 -6.93 -5.73
C ALA A 123 -43.18 -7.84 -4.48
N ASP A 124 -42.41 -8.93 -4.52
CA ASP A 124 -42.43 -9.97 -3.47
C ASP A 124 -41.35 -9.74 -2.40
N LEU A 125 -40.49 -8.75 -2.60
CA LEU A 125 -39.40 -8.40 -1.69
C LEU A 125 -39.74 -7.22 -0.78
N HIS A 126 -39.40 -7.37 0.49
CA HIS A 126 -39.41 -6.29 1.47
C HIS A 126 -37.96 -5.95 1.89
N VAL A 127 -37.65 -4.67 1.91
CA VAL A 127 -36.33 -4.17 2.30
C VAL A 127 -36.50 -3.26 3.49
N ASN A 128 -35.84 -3.56 4.58
CA ASN A 128 -35.95 -2.82 5.82
C ASN A 128 -34.59 -2.61 6.49
N VAL A 129 -34.50 -1.55 7.27
CA VAL A 129 -33.34 -1.25 8.11
C VAL A 129 -33.84 -0.98 9.53
N GLN A 130 -33.17 -1.57 10.49
CA GLN A 130 -33.39 -1.31 11.90
C GLN A 130 -32.06 -1.04 12.58
N ASP A 131 -31.94 0.08 13.25
CA ASP A 131 -30.77 0.42 14.04
C ASP A 131 -30.92 0.01 15.53
N ALA A 132 -29.82 0.11 16.26
CA ALA A 132 -29.79 -0.21 17.70
C ALA A 132 -30.62 0.79 18.53
N ALA A 133 -30.96 1.96 17.99
CA ALA A 133 -31.87 2.92 18.63
C ALA A 133 -33.33 2.51 18.50
N GLY A 134 -33.61 1.47 17.71
CA GLY A 134 -34.97 1.00 17.44
C GLY A 134 -35.67 1.75 16.32
N ASP A 135 -34.98 2.68 15.69
CA ASP A 135 -35.49 3.41 14.54
C ASP A 135 -35.57 2.49 13.32
N ARG A 136 -36.78 2.45 12.75
CA ARG A 136 -37.03 1.70 11.51
C ARG A 136 -37.08 2.65 10.33
N ILE A 137 -36.12 2.47 9.45
CA ILE A 137 -36.08 3.25 8.22
C ILE A 137 -36.65 2.40 7.10
N LEU A 138 -37.75 2.86 6.50
CA LEU A 138 -38.32 2.24 5.32
C LEU A 138 -37.38 2.44 4.12
N ALA A 139 -36.36 1.61 4.05
CA ALA A 139 -35.35 1.63 2.98
C ALA A 139 -35.96 1.44 1.58
N GLY A 140 -37.10 0.75 1.54
CA GLY A 140 -37.82 0.50 0.29
C GLY A 140 -38.20 1.72 -0.51
N ASN A 141 -38.36 2.89 0.12
CA ASN A 141 -38.70 4.13 -0.56
C ASN A 141 -37.49 4.93 -1.04
N LYS A 142 -36.32 4.67 -0.49
CA LYS A 142 -35.07 5.38 -0.83
C LYS A 142 -34.23 4.62 -1.85
N LEU A 143 -34.29 3.29 -1.84
CA LEU A 143 -33.58 2.44 -2.81
C LEU A 143 -34.40 2.24 -4.08
N LYS A 144 -33.74 2.25 -5.21
CA LYS A 144 -34.37 1.95 -6.51
C LYS A 144 -34.47 0.45 -6.67
N ARG A 145 -35.58 0.01 -7.29
CA ARG A 145 -35.86 -1.39 -7.58
C ARG A 145 -36.17 -1.53 -9.06
N ASP A 146 -35.34 -2.28 -9.75
CA ASP A 146 -35.51 -2.56 -11.19
C ASP A 146 -35.77 -4.06 -11.39
N SER A 147 -36.85 -4.36 -12.07
CA SER A 147 -37.15 -5.73 -12.47
C SER A 147 -36.15 -6.21 -13.51
N THR A 148 -35.53 -7.36 -13.25
CA THR A 148 -34.49 -7.92 -14.08
C THR A 148 -34.65 -9.44 -14.19
N ARG A 149 -33.76 -10.11 -14.92
CA ARG A 149 -33.77 -11.55 -15.06
C ARG A 149 -32.45 -12.13 -14.54
N TRP A 150 -32.53 -13.19 -13.73
CA TRP A 150 -31.35 -13.83 -13.11
C TRP A 150 -30.30 -14.24 -14.14
N ALA A 151 -30.72 -14.85 -15.24
CA ALA A 151 -29.81 -15.30 -16.29
C ALA A 151 -29.06 -14.19 -17.02
N GLN A 152 -29.42 -12.90 -16.79
CA GLN A 152 -28.66 -11.76 -17.33
C GLN A 152 -27.48 -11.37 -16.45
N TRP A 153 -27.43 -11.87 -15.20
CA TRP A 153 -26.41 -11.58 -14.22
C TRP A 153 -25.48 -12.78 -13.98
N VAL A 154 -26.01 -13.98 -14.13
CA VAL A 154 -25.27 -15.22 -13.96
C VAL A 154 -25.51 -16.12 -15.16
N ASP A 155 -24.45 -16.53 -15.84
CA ASP A 155 -24.48 -17.52 -16.90
C ASP A 155 -23.64 -18.75 -16.51
N ASN A 156 -23.53 -19.74 -17.42
CA ASN A 156 -22.71 -20.93 -17.21
C ASN A 156 -21.21 -20.65 -17.14
N LYS A 157 -20.79 -19.41 -17.43
CA LYS A 157 -19.39 -18.94 -17.39
C LYS A 157 -19.06 -18.10 -16.14
N GLY A 158 -20.05 -17.88 -15.27
CA GLY A 158 -19.91 -17.10 -14.05
C GLY A 158 -20.78 -15.85 -14.01
N VAL A 159 -20.44 -14.92 -13.13
CA VAL A 159 -21.19 -13.68 -12.91
C VAL A 159 -20.88 -12.67 -14.01
N HIS A 160 -21.93 -12.14 -14.64
CA HIS A 160 -21.79 -10.99 -15.52
C HIS A 160 -21.53 -9.74 -14.70
N LYS A 161 -20.27 -9.36 -14.61
CA LYS A 161 -19.86 -8.18 -13.89
C LYS A 161 -20.30 -6.93 -14.64
N LEU A 162 -21.06 -6.05 -14.00
CA LEU A 162 -21.24 -4.69 -14.46
C LEU A 162 -20.01 -3.86 -14.04
N ASN A 163 -18.86 -4.13 -14.65
CA ASN A 163 -17.67 -3.37 -14.40
C ASN A 163 -17.82 -1.97 -15.00
N ARG A 164 -17.42 -0.97 -14.26
CA ARG A 164 -17.27 0.40 -14.75
C ARG A 164 -15.80 0.67 -15.04
N ASP A 165 -15.53 1.33 -16.16
CA ASP A 165 -14.25 1.97 -16.38
C ASP A 165 -14.16 3.28 -15.58
N ASP A 166 -12.98 3.89 -15.55
CA ASP A 166 -12.72 5.18 -14.88
C ASP A 166 -13.65 6.32 -15.38
N GLN A 167 -14.36 6.11 -16.48
CA GLN A 167 -15.31 7.05 -17.06
C GLN A 167 -16.77 6.69 -16.73
N GLY A 168 -16.98 5.65 -15.89
CA GLY A 168 -18.30 5.18 -15.47
C GLY A 168 -19.05 4.38 -16.54
N ARG A 169 -18.37 3.91 -17.60
CA ARG A 169 -18.95 3.07 -18.64
C ARG A 169 -18.92 1.61 -18.18
N ILE A 170 -19.96 0.85 -18.56
CA ILE A 170 -20.01 -0.60 -18.29
C ILE A 170 -19.02 -1.29 -19.22
N VAL A 171 -17.97 -1.87 -18.66
CA VAL A 171 -17.01 -2.70 -19.38
C VAL A 171 -17.46 -4.14 -19.20
N THR A 172 -17.94 -4.78 -20.24
CA THR A 172 -18.29 -6.20 -20.24
C THR A 172 -17.07 -7.04 -20.58
N GLY A 173 -16.73 -8.00 -19.72
CA GLY A 173 -15.89 -9.13 -20.06
C GLY A 173 -14.39 -8.97 -19.93
N GLU A 174 -13.66 -9.69 -20.74
CA GLU A 174 -12.23 -10.00 -20.68
C GLU A 174 -11.27 -8.77 -20.72
N GLY A 175 -11.74 -7.61 -21.14
CA GLY A 175 -10.93 -6.40 -21.25
C GLY A 175 -10.46 -5.82 -19.92
N TRP A 176 -11.22 -6.02 -18.85
CA TRP A 176 -10.86 -5.49 -17.53
C TRP A 176 -9.73 -6.29 -16.86
N MET A 177 -9.77 -7.64 -16.97
CA MET A 177 -8.67 -8.49 -16.47
C MET A 177 -7.36 -8.27 -17.22
N ALA A 178 -7.41 -7.92 -18.51
CA ALA A 178 -6.22 -7.63 -19.30
C ALA A 178 -5.59 -6.26 -18.95
N MET A 179 -6.37 -5.32 -18.43
CA MET A 179 -5.93 -3.96 -18.10
C MET A 179 -5.41 -3.84 -16.65
N HIS A 180 -5.85 -4.74 -15.77
CA HIS A 180 -5.48 -4.77 -14.34
C HIS A 180 -4.86 -6.13 -13.96
N GLY A 181 -4.24 -6.81 -14.92
CA GLY A 181 -3.66 -8.15 -14.79
C GLY A 181 -2.36 -8.21 -13.97
N HIS A 182 -2.28 -7.47 -12.88
CA HIS A 182 -1.34 -7.75 -11.82
C HIS A 182 -2.13 -8.31 -10.64
N ASP A 183 -1.73 -9.49 -10.24
CA ASP A 183 -2.09 -10.23 -9.04
C ASP A 183 -1.59 -9.43 -7.81
N GLU A 184 -2.08 -8.21 -7.68
CA GLU A 184 -1.80 -7.35 -6.54
C GLU A 184 -2.83 -7.68 -5.48
N GLY A 185 -2.32 -8.12 -4.33
CA GLY A 185 -3.11 -8.62 -3.22
C GLY A 185 -4.20 -7.62 -2.81
N PHE A 186 -5.27 -8.14 -2.27
CA PHE A 186 -6.37 -7.37 -1.69
C PHE A 186 -5.84 -6.18 -0.88
N GLY A 187 -6.11 -4.96 -1.33
CA GLY A 187 -5.88 -3.75 -0.55
C GLY A 187 -4.67 -2.89 -0.92
N GLU A 188 -4.01 -3.12 -2.06
CA GLU A 188 -2.87 -2.29 -2.48
C GLU A 188 -3.21 -1.28 -3.60
N GLU A 189 -4.40 -0.71 -3.57
CA GLU A 189 -4.66 0.48 -4.39
C GLU A 189 -3.90 1.68 -3.81
N HIS A 190 -3.11 2.34 -4.64
CA HIS A 190 -2.36 3.52 -4.21
C HIS A 190 -3.30 4.63 -3.72
N VAL A 191 -3.03 5.15 -2.53
CA VAL A 191 -3.86 6.19 -1.87
C VAL A 191 -4.13 7.37 -2.79
N HIS A 192 -3.15 7.75 -3.58
CA HIS A 192 -3.27 8.88 -4.52
C HIS A 192 -4.30 8.61 -5.63
N ASP A 193 -4.45 7.38 -6.10
CA ASP A 193 -5.46 7.00 -7.10
C ASP A 193 -6.86 6.99 -6.48
N ILE A 194 -6.99 6.46 -5.27
CA ILE A 194 -8.24 6.46 -4.49
C ILE A 194 -8.70 7.91 -4.27
N VAL A 195 -7.84 8.79 -3.79
CA VAL A 195 -8.17 10.20 -3.52
C VAL A 195 -8.53 10.94 -4.80
N ARG A 196 -7.79 10.72 -5.89
CA ARG A 196 -8.07 11.37 -7.19
C ARG A 196 -9.41 10.96 -7.78
N LEU A 197 -9.80 9.71 -7.61
CA LEU A 197 -11.08 9.19 -8.14
C LEU A 197 -12.25 9.50 -7.22
N GLY A 198 -12.03 9.59 -5.90
CA GLY A 198 -13.05 9.86 -4.90
C GLY A 198 -13.78 11.20 -5.04
N GLY A 199 -13.17 12.22 -5.65
CA GLY A 199 -13.82 13.51 -5.90
C GLY A 199 -14.85 13.49 -7.03
N LYS A 200 -15.01 12.42 -7.79
CA LYS A 200 -15.95 12.33 -8.91
C LYS A 200 -17.28 11.75 -8.44
N ARG A 201 -18.37 12.46 -8.76
CA ARG A 201 -19.73 12.01 -8.50
C ARG A 201 -20.01 10.72 -9.27
N ALA A 202 -20.10 9.61 -8.60
CA ALA A 202 -20.44 8.34 -9.20
C ALA A 202 -21.93 8.26 -9.57
N LYS A 203 -22.21 7.59 -10.67
CA LYS A 203 -23.59 7.27 -11.10
C LYS A 203 -23.76 5.76 -11.07
N TRP A 204 -24.89 5.32 -10.55
CA TRP A 204 -25.27 3.91 -10.61
C TRP A 204 -25.37 3.42 -12.06
N ALA A 205 -24.83 2.23 -12.32
CA ALA A 205 -24.95 1.59 -13.62
C ALA A 205 -26.42 1.39 -14.00
N LYS A 206 -26.73 1.50 -15.29
CA LYS A 206 -28.08 1.23 -15.77
C LYS A 206 -28.37 -0.27 -15.73
N THR A 207 -29.57 -0.64 -15.28
CA THR A 207 -30.03 -2.02 -15.31
C THR A 207 -30.12 -2.51 -16.77
N PRO A 208 -29.60 -3.70 -17.11
CA PRO A 208 -29.75 -4.27 -18.43
C PRO A 208 -31.22 -4.39 -18.84
N LYS A 209 -31.52 -4.08 -20.10
CA LYS A 209 -32.88 -4.27 -20.62
C LYS A 209 -33.26 -5.74 -20.58
N LEU A 210 -34.50 -6.05 -20.19
CA LEU A 210 -35.03 -7.40 -20.16
C LEU A 210 -34.90 -8.08 -21.54
N ARG A 211 -34.31 -9.27 -21.56
CA ARG A 211 -34.16 -10.09 -22.78
C ARG A 211 -34.54 -11.55 -22.47
N GLY A 212 -35.26 -12.17 -23.37
CA GLY A 212 -35.49 -13.62 -23.34
C GLY A 212 -36.58 -14.09 -22.39
N GLY A 213 -37.46 -13.25 -21.85
CA GLY A 213 -38.62 -13.66 -21.04
C GLY A 213 -39.00 -12.68 -19.93
N PRO A 214 -39.97 -13.05 -19.08
CA PRO A 214 -40.42 -12.22 -17.99
C PRO A 214 -39.34 -12.01 -16.92
N ALA A 215 -39.47 -10.97 -16.12
CA ALA A 215 -38.60 -10.71 -14.99
C ALA A 215 -38.84 -11.76 -13.88
N ASP A 216 -37.76 -12.33 -13.38
CA ASP A 216 -37.73 -13.34 -12.29
C ASP A 216 -36.89 -12.87 -11.09
N SER A 217 -36.24 -11.71 -11.21
CA SER A 217 -35.31 -11.18 -10.26
C SER A 217 -35.47 -9.68 -10.06
N CYS A 218 -35.01 -9.16 -8.94
CA CYS A 218 -35.05 -7.77 -8.61
C CYS A 218 -33.65 -7.24 -8.34
N ARG A 219 -33.25 -6.19 -9.03
CA ARG A 219 -32.08 -5.39 -8.68
C ARG A 219 -32.49 -4.28 -7.72
N ILE A 220 -31.82 -4.22 -6.59
CA ILE A 220 -32.00 -3.22 -5.53
C ILE A 220 -30.72 -2.44 -5.43
N PHE A 221 -30.77 -1.13 -5.72
CA PHE A 221 -29.58 -0.29 -5.74
C PHE A 221 -29.83 1.13 -5.31
N GLY A 222 -28.83 1.79 -4.78
CA GLY A 222 -28.89 3.16 -4.34
C GLY A 222 -28.04 3.42 -3.11
N SER A 223 -28.13 4.65 -2.60
CA SER A 223 -27.49 5.08 -1.36
C SER A 223 -28.55 5.37 -0.32
N LEU A 224 -28.29 4.95 0.91
CA LEU A 224 -29.20 5.07 2.05
C LEU A 224 -28.48 5.76 3.21
N ASP A 225 -28.98 6.90 3.65
CA ASP A 225 -28.46 7.62 4.81
C ASP A 225 -29.12 7.07 6.09
N LEU A 226 -28.30 6.61 7.01
CA LEU A 226 -28.65 5.97 8.27
C LEU A 226 -27.95 6.67 9.44
N ASN A 227 -28.36 6.30 10.67
CA ASN A 227 -27.64 6.68 11.85
C ASN A 227 -26.31 5.88 11.96
N LYS A 228 -25.24 6.53 12.40
CA LYS A 228 -23.93 5.91 12.61
C LYS A 228 -23.92 5.13 13.94
N VAL A 229 -24.69 4.07 13.99
CA VAL A 229 -24.80 3.13 15.11
C VAL A 229 -24.91 1.71 14.56
N GLN A 230 -24.72 0.73 15.41
CA GLN A 230 -24.97 -0.67 15.05
C GLN A 230 -26.36 -0.85 14.45
N GLY A 231 -26.49 -1.65 13.41
CA GLY A 231 -27.77 -1.88 12.77
C GLY A 231 -27.87 -3.18 12.00
N ASP A 232 -29.07 -3.44 11.54
CA ASP A 232 -29.44 -4.60 10.73
C ASP A 232 -30.20 -4.11 9.49
N PHE A 233 -29.63 -4.36 8.34
CA PHE A 233 -30.27 -4.17 7.06
C PHE A 233 -30.66 -5.54 6.52
N HIS A 234 -31.94 -5.73 6.17
CA HIS A 234 -32.41 -7.04 5.75
C HIS A 234 -33.38 -6.99 4.58
N ILE A 235 -33.36 -8.05 3.79
CA ILE A 235 -34.25 -8.30 2.67
C ILE A 235 -35.00 -9.61 2.96
N THR A 236 -36.31 -9.51 3.06
CA THR A 236 -37.21 -10.61 3.35
C THR A 236 -38.32 -10.72 2.30
N ALA A 237 -39.08 -11.80 2.32
CA ALA A 237 -40.29 -11.91 1.51
C ALA A 237 -41.42 -11.06 2.12
N ARG A 238 -42.20 -10.42 1.28
CA ARG A 238 -43.37 -9.65 1.69
C ARG A 238 -44.36 -10.52 2.48
N GLY A 239 -44.84 -10.00 3.59
CA GLY A 239 -45.71 -10.73 4.51
C GLY A 239 -44.98 -11.68 5.47
N HIS A 240 -43.64 -11.82 5.36
CA HIS A 240 -42.79 -12.68 6.20
C HIS A 240 -41.67 -11.90 6.89
N GLY A 241 -41.78 -10.57 6.97
CA GLY A 241 -40.86 -9.71 7.69
C GLY A 241 -41.21 -9.60 9.18
N TYR A 242 -40.33 -8.88 9.95
CA TYR A 242 -40.63 -8.56 11.35
C TYR A 242 -41.78 -7.56 11.44
N MET A 243 -42.89 -7.95 12.08
CA MET A 243 -44.11 -7.13 12.26
C MET A 243 -44.77 -6.67 10.94
N GLU A 244 -44.70 -7.43 9.91
CA GLU A 244 -45.46 -7.21 8.69
C GLU A 244 -46.83 -7.88 8.78
N PHE A 245 -47.86 -7.05 8.63
CA PHE A 245 -49.24 -7.51 8.49
C PHE A 245 -49.63 -7.32 7.04
N GLY A 246 -49.73 -8.39 6.28
CA GLY A 246 -50.07 -8.34 4.88
C GLY A 246 -50.40 -9.68 4.29
N GLU A 247 -50.68 -9.69 2.99
CA GLU A 247 -50.92 -10.90 2.23
C GLU A 247 -49.65 -11.77 2.20
N HIS A 248 -49.79 -13.00 2.66
CA HIS A 248 -48.71 -13.98 2.70
C HIS A 248 -48.36 -14.41 1.30
N LEU A 249 -47.09 -14.30 0.94
CA LEU A 249 -46.56 -14.88 -0.29
C LEU A 249 -46.46 -16.39 -0.15
N ASP A 250 -46.77 -17.14 -1.22
CA ASP A 250 -46.59 -18.60 -1.25
C ASP A 250 -45.10 -18.93 -1.05
N HIS A 251 -44.82 -19.79 -0.09
CA HIS A 251 -43.48 -20.23 0.29
C HIS A 251 -42.70 -20.88 -0.87
N SER A 252 -43.42 -21.45 -1.85
CA SER A 252 -42.79 -22.03 -3.06
C SER A 252 -42.07 -20.98 -3.92
N ASN A 253 -42.42 -19.72 -3.79
CA ASN A 253 -41.83 -18.60 -4.54
C ASN A 253 -40.58 -18.03 -3.87
N PHE A 254 -40.18 -18.51 -2.70
CA PHE A 254 -39.00 -18.01 -2.02
C PHE A 254 -37.73 -18.51 -2.68
N ASN A 255 -36.88 -17.56 -3.07
CA ASN A 255 -35.54 -17.84 -3.53
C ASN A 255 -34.63 -16.64 -3.22
N PHE A 256 -33.89 -16.76 -2.12
CA PHE A 256 -32.98 -15.71 -1.66
C PHE A 256 -31.57 -15.82 -2.25
N SER A 257 -31.43 -16.57 -3.35
CA SER A 257 -30.18 -16.49 -4.12
C SER A 257 -29.94 -15.06 -4.55
N HIS A 258 -28.73 -14.58 -4.38
CA HIS A 258 -28.44 -13.17 -4.63
C HIS A 258 -27.01 -12.97 -5.14
N ILE A 259 -26.83 -11.82 -5.78
CA ILE A 259 -25.54 -11.30 -6.23
C ILE A 259 -25.37 -9.95 -5.56
N ILE A 260 -24.26 -9.71 -4.94
CA ILE A 260 -23.86 -8.41 -4.42
C ILE A 260 -22.88 -7.82 -5.43
N ASN A 261 -23.32 -6.84 -6.22
CA ASN A 261 -22.45 -6.14 -7.15
C ASN A 261 -21.56 -5.14 -6.44
N GLU A 262 -22.12 -4.50 -5.41
CA GLU A 262 -21.42 -3.51 -4.60
C GLU A 262 -22.12 -3.37 -3.23
N LEU A 263 -21.31 -3.34 -2.18
CA LEU A 263 -21.73 -2.96 -0.85
C LEU A 263 -20.63 -2.14 -0.19
N SER A 264 -20.88 -0.87 0.09
CA SER A 264 -19.92 0.02 0.73
C SER A 264 -20.56 0.94 1.76
N PHE A 265 -19.73 1.45 2.68
CA PHE A 265 -20.14 2.35 3.75
C PHE A 265 -19.45 3.71 3.58
N GLY A 266 -20.20 4.81 3.76
CA GLY A 266 -19.69 6.16 3.58
C GLY A 266 -19.97 6.73 2.20
N GLY A 267 -19.16 7.64 1.74
CA GLY A 267 -19.28 8.20 0.38
C GLY A 267 -19.21 7.10 -0.67
N PHE A 268 -19.95 7.28 -1.77
CA PHE A 268 -19.94 6.31 -2.86
C PHE A 268 -18.70 6.49 -3.74
N TYR A 269 -17.74 5.58 -3.61
CA TYR A 269 -16.48 5.56 -4.35
C TYR A 269 -16.33 4.24 -5.09
N PRO A 270 -16.73 4.16 -6.37
CA PRO A 270 -16.77 2.90 -7.12
C PRO A 270 -15.40 2.31 -7.45
N SER A 271 -14.32 3.04 -7.15
CA SER A 271 -12.94 2.57 -7.30
C SER A 271 -12.45 1.74 -6.11
N LEU A 272 -13.15 1.82 -4.96
CA LEU A 272 -12.81 1.00 -3.79
C LEU A 272 -13.43 -0.38 -3.95
N GLU A 273 -12.61 -1.42 -3.87
CA GLU A 273 -13.06 -2.79 -3.81
C GLU A 273 -13.38 -3.19 -2.37
N ASN A 274 -14.56 -3.77 -2.17
CA ASN A 274 -15.04 -4.19 -0.87
C ASN A 274 -15.16 -5.72 -0.80
N PRO A 275 -15.08 -6.35 0.38
CA PRO A 275 -15.05 -7.81 0.51
C PRO A 275 -16.24 -8.54 -0.10
N LEU A 276 -17.44 -7.93 -0.08
CA LEU A 276 -18.65 -8.53 -0.64
C LEU A 276 -18.90 -8.18 -2.10
N ASP A 277 -18.11 -7.30 -2.68
CA ASP A 277 -18.31 -6.90 -4.06
C ASP A 277 -18.13 -8.08 -5.01
N ARG A 278 -19.09 -8.21 -5.94
CA ARG A 278 -19.12 -9.25 -6.97
C ARG A 278 -19.26 -10.67 -6.42
N THR A 279 -19.82 -10.85 -5.24
CA THR A 279 -20.11 -12.17 -4.67
C THR A 279 -21.46 -12.71 -5.13
N VAL A 280 -21.57 -14.03 -5.23
CA VAL A 280 -22.78 -14.75 -5.60
C VAL A 280 -23.05 -15.83 -4.60
N ASN A 281 -24.25 -15.82 -4.03
CA ASN A 281 -24.72 -16.85 -3.11
C ASN A 281 -26.03 -17.47 -3.60
N ILE A 282 -26.07 -18.80 -3.63
CA ILE A 282 -27.21 -19.56 -4.14
C ILE A 282 -27.87 -20.27 -2.98
N ALA A 283 -29.17 -20.03 -2.80
CA ALA A 283 -29.99 -20.71 -1.81
C ALA A 283 -30.20 -22.19 -2.21
N ALA A 284 -29.93 -23.09 -1.27
CA ALA A 284 -30.15 -24.53 -1.46
C ALA A 284 -31.64 -24.93 -1.32
N ALA A 285 -32.41 -24.14 -0.55
CA ALA A 285 -33.84 -24.38 -0.28
C ALA A 285 -34.61 -23.06 -0.25
N ASN A 286 -35.95 -23.13 -0.29
CA ASN A 286 -36.81 -21.93 -0.21
C ASN A 286 -36.66 -21.21 1.14
N PHE A 287 -36.57 -21.96 2.23
CA PHE A 287 -36.29 -21.42 3.56
C PHE A 287 -34.78 -21.39 3.84
N HIS A 288 -34.10 -20.46 3.21
CA HIS A 288 -32.67 -20.24 3.38
C HIS A 288 -32.41 -18.86 3.97
N LYS A 289 -31.50 -18.79 4.94
CA LYS A 289 -31.11 -17.56 5.59
C LYS A 289 -29.63 -17.30 5.39
N PHE A 290 -29.32 -16.14 4.80
CA PHE A 290 -27.97 -15.61 4.68
C PHE A 290 -27.76 -14.51 5.70
N GLN A 291 -26.67 -14.58 6.44
CA GLN A 291 -26.31 -13.56 7.44
C GLN A 291 -24.87 -13.11 7.21
N TYR A 292 -24.68 -11.81 7.03
CA TYR A 292 -23.40 -11.16 6.91
C TYR A 292 -23.17 -10.33 8.17
N PHE A 293 -22.09 -10.64 8.89
CA PHE A 293 -21.68 -9.90 10.08
C PHE A 293 -20.51 -9.02 9.69
N MET A 294 -20.68 -7.72 9.80
CA MET A 294 -19.73 -6.72 9.29
C MET A 294 -19.23 -5.84 10.42
N SER A 295 -17.91 -5.70 10.55
CA SER A 295 -17.25 -4.70 11.38
C SER A 295 -16.79 -3.55 10.51
N VAL A 296 -17.39 -2.39 10.67
CA VAL A 296 -17.15 -1.20 9.86
C VAL A 296 -16.11 -0.32 10.54
N VAL A 297 -15.02 -0.05 9.85
CA VAL A 297 -13.90 0.76 10.35
C VAL A 297 -13.86 2.09 9.60
N PRO A 298 -14.09 3.22 10.26
CA PRO A 298 -13.87 4.54 9.67
C PRO A 298 -12.44 4.69 9.14
N THR A 299 -12.29 5.13 7.90
CA THR A 299 -11.00 5.20 7.22
C THR A 299 -10.82 6.57 6.58
N ILE A 300 -9.63 7.14 6.76
CA ILE A 300 -9.20 8.37 6.10
C ILE A 300 -8.04 8.05 5.19
N TYR A 301 -8.22 8.30 3.90
CA TYR A 301 -7.13 8.31 2.93
C TYR A 301 -6.63 9.74 2.75
N SER A 302 -5.34 9.97 2.86
CA SER A 302 -4.74 11.28 2.63
C SER A 302 -3.46 11.19 1.82
N VAL A 303 -3.30 12.13 0.88
CA VAL A 303 -2.04 12.36 0.17
C VAL A 303 -1.32 13.49 0.89
N GLY A 304 -0.26 13.15 1.65
CA GLY A 304 0.41 14.06 2.58
C GLY A 304 -0.35 14.24 3.90
N PRO A 305 0.16 15.09 4.81
CA PRO A 305 -0.41 15.24 6.13
C PRO A 305 -1.88 15.64 6.07
N PRO A 306 -2.77 14.97 6.83
CA PRO A 306 -4.19 15.22 6.80
C PRO A 306 -4.50 16.65 7.25
N SER A 307 -5.18 17.40 6.40
CA SER A 307 -5.61 18.76 6.66
C SER A 307 -7.07 18.92 6.27
N PRO A 308 -7.90 19.60 7.09
CA PRO A 308 -9.31 19.85 6.78
C PRO A 308 -9.52 20.67 5.50
N HIS A 309 -8.48 21.34 5.03
CA HIS A 309 -8.50 22.21 3.85
C HIS A 309 -7.77 21.62 2.64
N ASN A 310 -7.34 20.35 2.74
CA ASN A 310 -6.62 19.69 1.67
C ASN A 310 -7.59 18.85 0.83
N ASP A 311 -7.72 19.20 -0.45
CA ASP A 311 -8.51 18.43 -1.44
C ASP A 311 -7.98 16.98 -1.64
N GLY A 312 -6.83 16.65 -1.04
CA GLY A 312 -6.20 15.35 -1.04
C GLY A 312 -6.63 14.42 0.11
N THR A 313 -7.76 14.67 0.79
CA THR A 313 -8.25 13.82 1.88
C THR A 313 -9.59 13.22 1.54
N LEU A 314 -9.72 11.90 1.66
CA LEU A 314 -10.94 11.15 1.42
C LEU A 314 -11.40 10.45 2.69
N LEU A 315 -12.64 10.74 3.12
CA LEU A 315 -13.30 10.09 4.25
C LEU A 315 -14.19 8.96 3.74
N THR A 316 -13.95 7.74 4.19
CA THR A 316 -14.73 6.56 3.83
C THR A 316 -14.77 5.59 5.00
N ASN A 317 -15.29 4.38 4.77
CA ASN A 317 -15.24 3.30 5.73
C ASN A 317 -14.86 2.02 5.00
N GLN A 318 -14.01 1.23 5.61
CA GLN A 318 -13.74 -0.15 5.21
C GLN A 318 -14.53 -1.10 6.11
N TYR A 319 -14.73 -2.32 5.70
CA TYR A 319 -15.35 -3.31 6.56
C TYR A 319 -14.74 -4.70 6.40
N ALA A 320 -14.71 -5.43 7.50
CA ALA A 320 -14.49 -6.85 7.50
C ALA A 320 -15.85 -7.58 7.55
N VAL A 321 -15.95 -8.75 6.95
CA VAL A 321 -17.20 -9.50 6.90
C VAL A 321 -17.00 -10.98 7.20
N THR A 322 -17.96 -11.56 7.92
CA THR A 322 -18.09 -13.00 8.10
C THR A 322 -19.47 -13.40 7.62
N GLU A 323 -19.53 -14.45 6.81
CA GLU A 323 -20.77 -14.98 6.27
C GLU A 323 -21.19 -16.26 7.01
N GLN A 324 -22.48 -16.36 7.30
CA GLN A 324 -23.14 -17.57 7.74
C GLN A 324 -24.39 -17.81 6.91
N SER A 325 -24.51 -18.99 6.32
CA SER A 325 -25.71 -19.36 5.57
C SER A 325 -26.17 -20.77 5.94
N HIS A 326 -27.47 -20.93 6.12
CA HIS A 326 -28.07 -22.21 6.48
C HIS A 326 -29.55 -22.24 6.14
N GLU A 327 -30.06 -23.43 5.97
CA GLU A 327 -31.48 -23.71 5.85
C GLU A 327 -32.17 -23.51 7.20
N VAL A 328 -33.33 -22.89 7.20
CA VAL A 328 -34.11 -22.59 8.39
C VAL A 328 -35.47 -23.23 8.34
N SER A 329 -36.07 -23.46 9.52
CA SER A 329 -37.45 -23.98 9.61
C SER A 329 -38.47 -22.91 9.25
N ASP A 330 -39.70 -23.34 8.92
CA ASP A 330 -40.82 -22.47 8.53
C ASP A 330 -41.21 -21.42 9.60
N ARG A 331 -40.69 -21.56 10.83
CA ARG A 331 -40.94 -20.63 11.94
C ARG A 331 -39.91 -19.49 11.97
N ILE A 332 -38.85 -19.59 11.23
CA ILE A 332 -37.77 -18.60 11.21
C ILE A 332 -37.85 -17.84 9.87
N ILE A 333 -37.71 -16.53 9.94
CA ILE A 333 -37.78 -15.66 8.78
C ILE A 333 -36.58 -15.93 7.86
N PRO A 334 -36.81 -16.44 6.65
CA PRO A 334 -35.75 -16.59 5.65
C PRO A 334 -35.42 -15.23 5.02
N GLY A 335 -34.23 -15.09 4.46
CA GLY A 335 -33.85 -13.84 3.82
C GLY A 335 -32.35 -13.59 3.79
N VAL A 336 -32.01 -12.37 3.43
CA VAL A 336 -30.62 -11.87 3.43
C VAL A 336 -30.50 -10.77 4.48
N PHE A 337 -29.60 -10.95 5.45
CA PHE A 337 -29.44 -10.10 6.60
C PHE A 337 -28.00 -9.58 6.66
N PHE A 338 -27.85 -8.26 6.71
CA PHE A 338 -26.58 -7.56 6.86
C PHE A 338 -26.54 -6.91 8.23
N LYS A 339 -25.83 -7.50 9.16
CA LYS A 339 -25.62 -6.98 10.51
C LYS A 339 -24.30 -6.24 10.55
N TYR A 340 -24.34 -4.95 10.81
CA TYR A 340 -23.13 -4.13 10.87
C TYR A 340 -22.94 -3.50 12.23
N ASP A 341 -21.70 -3.45 12.67
CA ASP A 341 -21.25 -2.74 13.87
C ASP A 341 -20.12 -1.78 13.48
N ILE A 342 -20.00 -0.68 14.22
CA ILE A 342 -19.04 0.37 13.91
C ILE A 342 -17.92 0.32 14.93
N GLU A 343 -16.72 0.07 14.46
CA GLU A 343 -15.55 0.04 15.34
C GLU A 343 -15.15 1.47 15.76
N PRO A 344 -14.80 1.66 17.04
CA PRO A 344 -14.40 2.97 17.56
C PRO A 344 -12.98 3.38 17.14
N ILE A 345 -12.38 2.63 16.23
CA ILE A 345 -11.01 2.84 15.73
C ILE A 345 -11.08 3.54 14.38
N LEU A 346 -10.33 4.62 14.23
CA LEU A 346 -10.13 5.33 12.98
C LEU A 346 -8.84 4.85 12.33
N LEU A 347 -8.93 4.30 11.13
CA LEU A 347 -7.78 3.96 10.30
C LEU A 347 -7.41 5.17 9.43
N GLN A 348 -6.18 5.61 9.55
CA GLN A 348 -5.63 6.68 8.72
C GLN A 348 -4.52 6.12 7.84
N ILE A 349 -4.72 6.22 6.53
CA ILE A 349 -3.79 5.75 5.50
C ILE A 349 -3.25 6.99 4.79
N GLU A 350 -1.97 7.27 4.99
CA GLU A 350 -1.31 8.46 4.48
C GLU A 350 -0.21 8.05 3.48
N GLU A 351 -0.30 8.56 2.25
CA GLU A 351 0.79 8.46 1.29
C GLU A 351 1.74 9.64 1.47
N THR A 352 2.96 9.34 1.93
CA THR A 352 4.00 10.34 2.11
C THR A 352 5.12 10.12 1.11
N ARG A 353 5.65 11.23 0.58
CA ARG A 353 6.84 11.22 -0.28
C ARG A 353 7.95 11.98 0.41
N ASP A 354 9.10 11.34 0.50
CA ASP A 354 10.30 12.01 0.98
C ASP A 354 10.65 13.22 0.11
N SER A 355 11.05 14.31 0.74
CA SER A 355 11.60 15.47 0.04
C SER A 355 12.83 15.05 -0.78
N PHE A 356 13.07 15.71 -1.93
CA PHE A 356 14.25 15.45 -2.75
C PHE A 356 15.57 15.59 -1.97
N ILE A 357 15.64 16.50 -0.99
CA ILE A 357 16.82 16.67 -0.13
C ILE A 357 17.03 15.42 0.74
N VAL A 358 15.97 14.88 1.33
CA VAL A 358 16.03 13.64 2.14
C VAL A 358 16.47 12.46 1.29
N PHE A 359 15.92 12.32 0.08
CA PHE A 359 16.36 11.33 -0.90
C PHE A 359 17.85 11.47 -1.22
N LEU A 360 18.34 12.69 -1.49
CA LEU A 360 19.75 12.93 -1.79
C LEU A 360 20.65 12.50 -0.61
N VAL A 361 20.26 12.84 0.62
CA VAL A 361 21.00 12.44 1.82
C VAL A 361 21.04 10.91 1.95
N LYS A 362 19.93 10.22 1.69
CA LYS A 362 19.89 8.73 1.70
C LYS A 362 20.84 8.14 0.67
N VAL A 363 20.86 8.67 -0.55
CA VAL A 363 21.79 8.22 -1.61
C VAL A 363 23.24 8.44 -1.21
N ILE A 364 23.60 9.60 -0.65
CA ILE A 364 24.94 9.87 -0.16
C ILE A 364 25.34 8.88 0.94
N ASN A 365 24.43 8.58 1.86
CA ASN A 365 24.67 7.62 2.93
C ASN A 365 24.90 6.19 2.38
N ILE A 366 24.14 5.79 1.36
CA ILE A 366 24.33 4.48 0.69
C ILE A 366 25.70 4.45 0.02
N LEU A 367 26.10 5.49 -0.71
CA LEU A 367 27.38 5.55 -1.39
C LEU A 367 28.56 5.50 -0.39
N SER A 368 28.51 6.29 0.66
CA SER A 368 29.55 6.31 1.70
C SER A 368 29.62 5.00 2.46
N GLY A 369 28.47 4.44 2.85
CA GLY A 369 28.38 3.16 3.52
C GLY A 369 28.92 2.01 2.66
N ALA A 370 28.60 1.98 1.36
CA ALA A 370 29.10 0.99 0.43
C ALA A 370 30.64 1.07 0.25
N LEU A 371 31.19 2.28 0.17
CA LEU A 371 32.64 2.47 0.10
C LEU A 371 33.36 1.94 1.36
N VAL A 372 32.86 2.28 2.54
CA VAL A 372 33.41 1.83 3.82
C VAL A 372 33.27 0.32 3.97
N ALA A 373 32.07 -0.22 3.75
CA ALA A 373 31.79 -1.66 3.83
C ALA A 373 32.62 -2.45 2.79
N GLY A 374 32.77 -1.92 1.58
CA GLY A 374 33.58 -2.50 0.52
C GLY A 374 35.06 -2.61 0.92
N HIS A 375 35.61 -1.55 1.50
CA HIS A 375 36.99 -1.54 1.98
C HIS A 375 37.21 -2.58 3.10
N TRP A 376 36.40 -2.54 4.13
CA TRP A 376 36.48 -3.47 5.26
C TRP A 376 36.23 -4.92 4.83
N GLY A 377 35.25 -5.14 3.96
CA GLY A 377 34.94 -6.47 3.44
C GLY A 377 36.09 -7.04 2.62
N PHE A 378 36.78 -6.23 1.82
CA PHE A 378 37.96 -6.65 1.08
C PHE A 378 39.10 -7.02 2.04
N THR A 379 39.40 -6.15 3.01
CA THR A 379 40.48 -6.42 4.03
C THR A 379 40.18 -7.68 4.82
N LEU A 380 38.94 -7.88 5.24
CA LEU A 380 38.55 -9.11 5.96
C LEU A 380 38.67 -10.35 5.08
N SER A 381 38.27 -10.27 3.81
CA SER A 381 38.38 -11.40 2.88
C SER A 381 39.83 -11.81 2.64
N ASP A 382 40.73 -10.86 2.53
CA ASP A 382 42.17 -11.13 2.38
C ASP A 382 42.77 -11.72 3.67
N TRP A 383 42.39 -11.19 4.81
CA TRP A 383 42.82 -11.78 6.11
C TRP A 383 42.32 -13.24 6.28
N ILE A 384 41.10 -13.53 5.92
CA ILE A 384 40.54 -14.90 5.94
C ILE A 384 41.33 -15.81 5.00
N ARG A 385 41.60 -15.37 3.77
CA ARG A 385 42.37 -16.14 2.79
C ARG A 385 43.79 -16.46 3.29
N GLU A 386 44.47 -15.47 3.88
CA GLU A 386 45.79 -15.69 4.47
C GLU A 386 45.78 -16.67 5.61
N THR A 387 44.86 -16.55 6.55
CA THR A 387 44.77 -17.45 7.72
C THR A 387 44.43 -18.87 7.30
N TRP A 388 43.51 -19.04 6.35
CA TRP A 388 43.18 -20.39 5.84
C TRP A 388 44.26 -20.95 4.93
N GLY A 389 44.95 -20.13 4.15
CA GLY A 389 46.10 -20.53 3.33
C GLY A 389 47.28 -20.97 4.15
N LYS A 390 47.56 -20.29 5.26
CA LYS A 390 48.59 -20.69 6.21
C LYS A 390 48.30 -22.05 6.90
N LYS A 391 47.03 -22.27 7.26
CA LYS A 391 46.56 -23.57 7.80
C LYS A 391 46.74 -24.72 6.78
N ARG A 392 46.39 -24.53 5.52
CA ARG A 392 46.55 -25.53 4.45
C ARG A 392 48.05 -25.83 4.17
N ARG A 393 48.91 -24.80 4.15
CA ARG A 393 50.35 -25.02 3.95
C ARG A 393 50.97 -25.78 5.13
N ARG A 394 50.61 -25.49 6.36
CA ARG A 394 51.08 -26.27 7.57
C ARG A 394 50.60 -27.71 7.54
N ALA A 395 49.40 -27.97 7.10
CA ALA A 395 48.87 -29.34 6.98
C ALA A 395 49.61 -30.15 5.90
N ASN A 396 50.01 -29.52 4.78
CA ASN A 396 50.79 -30.20 3.72
C ASN A 396 52.27 -30.38 4.08
N THR A 397 52.86 -29.47 4.89
CA THR A 397 54.27 -29.55 5.27
C THR A 397 54.48 -30.59 6.42
N GLY A 398 53.44 -30.94 7.16
CA GLY A 398 53.47 -31.98 8.19
C GLY A 398 53.45 -33.41 7.65
N MET A 399 53.29 -33.61 6.34
CA MET A 399 53.22 -34.92 5.72
C MET A 399 54.48 -35.33 4.95
N ILE A 400 55.49 -34.46 4.89
CA ILE A 400 56.78 -34.77 4.23
C ILE A 400 57.93 -34.64 5.29
N GLY A 401 58.00 -35.57 6.19
CA GLY A 401 59.03 -35.58 7.24
C GLY A 401 59.21 -36.93 7.82
N ILE A 402 59.28 -37.97 6.99
CA ILE A 402 59.81 -39.30 7.44
C ILE A 402 60.67 -39.82 6.32
N SER A 403 61.89 -40.14 6.75
CA SER A 403 62.89 -41.05 6.13
C SER A 403 63.91 -40.42 5.23
N GLU A 404 65.05 -40.16 5.78
CA GLU A 404 66.25 -40.88 5.26
C GLU A 404 67.36 -40.80 6.31
N LYS A 405 67.52 -41.87 7.12
CA LYS A 405 68.75 -42.14 7.81
C LYS A 405 69.57 -43.00 6.86
N GLY A 406 70.59 -42.40 6.26
CA GLY A 406 71.63 -43.11 5.55
C GLY A 406 72.47 -43.94 6.53
N GLY A 407 72.58 -45.23 6.25
CA GLY A 407 73.51 -46.12 6.93
C GLY A 407 74.92 -45.84 6.43
N TYR A 408 75.82 -45.74 7.37
CA TYR A 408 77.24 -45.95 7.19
C TYR A 408 77.48 -47.42 7.25
N SER A 409 78.23 -47.97 6.31
CA SER A 409 79.02 -49.21 6.42
C SER A 409 80.33 -49.04 5.70
N ASP A 410 81.33 -49.45 6.37
CA ASP A 410 82.77 -49.58 6.14
C ASP A 410 83.23 -49.64 4.68
#